data_7fbf0c682ff440e5a2a29ee6b9ce6508
#
_entry.id   7fbf0c682ff440e5a2a29ee6b9ce6508
#
_cell.length_a   1.000
_cell.length_b   1.000
_cell.length_c   1.000
_cell.angle_alpha   90.00
_cell.angle_beta   90.00
_cell.angle_gamma   90.00
#
_symmetry.space_group_name_H-M   'P 1'
#
loop_
_entity.id
_entity.type
_entity.pdbx_description
1 polymer ?
#
loop_
_entity_poly.entity_id
_entity_poly.type
_entity_poly.pdbx_seq_one_letter_code
_entity_poly.pdbx_strand_id
1 'polypeptide(L)'
;MSKNKILMILIGIFAVFPAFALDNAVTQKIDANINEYVNAVLSSSGSDIYVFVMAVATFLMFVCAVGEIIKFIYGQADWVAIFTLIIVWFVTMALITSYGMVTDTVKYAFNELADTFQYLTIGSKDRMFLSNFIDRVINQAVQAPDVGFTDTIYMWAITIIWAVISLFLQVAFYLSDVYVTLGIALAQMIGVLFIPFLIAPWTRGIFDGWVRFMIGWGVCGIVLRLTCLLTMLVMKATINAAGDFQNPGTALINSNYDVSAPLVVTDENLGLLIAIIVFGFISCVMIFSSFTFAKMLSSGVGDTGKAVNNTAKKLAAQAIKALI
;
A
#
# COMPACT_ATOMS: atom_id res chain seq x y z
N MET A 1 -20.07 37.67 -15.86
CA MET A 1 -18.69 37.34 -16.22
C MET A 1 -18.74 36.67 -17.61
N SER A 2 -17.99 37.18 -18.61
CA SER A 2 -18.02 36.63 -19.99
C SER A 2 -17.50 35.19 -19.95
N LYS A 3 -18.11 34.26 -20.73
CA LYS A 3 -17.70 32.86 -20.87
C LYS A 3 -16.18 32.73 -21.17
N ASN A 4 -15.64 33.69 -21.90
CA ASN A 4 -14.20 33.74 -22.23
C ASN A 4 -13.31 34.06 -21.02
N LYS A 5 -13.79 34.80 -20.00
CA LYS A 5 -13.04 35.03 -18.76
C LYS A 5 -13.02 33.79 -17.86
N ILE A 6 -14.10 33.02 -17.85
CA ILE A 6 -14.16 31.74 -17.11
C ILE A 6 -13.21 30.72 -17.76
N LEU A 7 -13.20 30.65 -19.10
CA LEU A 7 -12.30 29.79 -19.85
C LEU A 7 -10.82 30.18 -19.63
N MET A 8 -10.49 31.47 -19.66
CA MET A 8 -9.13 31.95 -19.38
C MET A 8 -8.69 31.69 -17.94
N ILE A 9 -9.60 31.80 -16.96
CA ILE A 9 -9.30 31.48 -15.57
C ILE A 9 -9.09 29.96 -15.42
N LEU A 10 -9.91 29.12 -16.06
CA LEU A 10 -9.73 27.67 -16.09
C LEU A 10 -8.39 27.28 -16.75
N ILE A 11 -8.06 27.85 -17.91
CA ILE A 11 -6.80 27.61 -18.61
C ILE A 11 -5.62 28.12 -17.76
N GLY A 12 -5.74 29.28 -17.11
CA GLY A 12 -4.73 29.81 -16.19
C GLY A 12 -4.53 28.94 -14.95
N ILE A 13 -5.60 28.38 -14.40
CA ILE A 13 -5.54 27.42 -13.30
C ILE A 13 -4.84 26.14 -13.78
N PHE A 14 -5.21 25.59 -14.93
CA PHE A 14 -4.58 24.37 -15.47
C PHE A 14 -3.14 24.59 -15.96
N ALA A 15 -2.75 25.77 -16.41
CA ALA A 15 -1.38 26.08 -16.80
C ALA A 15 -0.42 26.27 -15.61
N VAL A 16 -0.95 26.58 -14.43
CA VAL A 16 -0.17 26.72 -13.19
C VAL A 16 -0.02 25.38 -12.45
N PHE A 17 -0.85 24.36 -12.76
CA PHE A 17 -0.81 23.05 -12.11
C PHE A 17 0.43 22.17 -12.38
N PRO A 18 1.19 22.29 -13.50
CA PRO A 18 2.46 21.53 -13.63
C PRO A 18 3.53 21.90 -12.60
N ALA A 19 3.37 23.00 -11.88
CA ALA A 19 4.31 23.43 -10.85
C ALA A 19 4.08 22.78 -9.47
N PHE A 20 3.02 22.02 -9.29
CA PHE A 20 2.81 21.16 -8.11
C PHE A 20 3.30 19.74 -8.39
N ALA A 21 4.54 19.56 -8.81
CA ALA A 21 5.27 18.35 -8.43
C ALA A 21 5.18 18.30 -6.91
N LEU A 22 4.36 17.38 -6.38
CA LEU A 22 4.29 17.13 -4.95
C LEU A 22 5.73 16.83 -4.53
N ASP A 23 6.36 17.80 -3.87
CA ASP A 23 7.77 17.79 -3.56
C ASP A 23 8.10 16.49 -2.82
N ASN A 24 9.07 15.74 -3.32
CA ASN A 24 9.57 14.51 -2.70
C ASN A 24 9.86 14.72 -1.21
N ALA A 25 10.22 15.95 -0.80
CA ALA A 25 10.40 16.32 0.59
C ALA A 25 9.10 16.23 1.41
N VAL A 26 7.94 16.48 0.82
CA VAL A 26 6.64 16.39 1.53
C VAL A 26 6.30 14.93 1.81
N THR A 27 6.46 14.03 0.83
CA THR A 27 6.20 12.60 1.00
C THR A 27 7.12 11.99 2.06
N GLN A 28 8.42 12.30 1.99
CA GLN A 28 9.39 11.83 2.99
C GLN A 28 9.07 12.34 4.40
N LYS A 29 8.64 13.60 4.54
CA LYS A 29 8.21 14.15 5.83
C LYS A 29 6.94 13.49 6.35
N ILE A 30 5.97 13.20 5.48
CA ILE A 30 4.76 12.49 5.87
C ILE A 30 5.11 11.09 6.37
N ASP A 31 5.92 10.33 5.64
CA ASP A 31 6.35 9.00 6.03
C ASP A 31 7.16 9.01 7.34
N ALA A 32 8.07 9.96 7.51
CA ALA A 32 8.85 10.14 8.73
C ALA A 32 7.96 10.45 9.93
N ASN A 33 7.03 11.40 9.81
CA ASN A 33 6.10 11.78 10.87
C ASN A 33 5.14 10.62 11.23
N ILE A 34 4.62 9.89 10.23
CA ILE A 34 3.77 8.72 10.47
C ILE A 34 4.55 7.66 11.24
N ASN A 35 5.77 7.33 10.81
CA ASN A 35 6.61 6.35 11.48
C ASN A 35 6.99 6.78 12.90
N GLU A 36 7.31 8.05 13.11
CA GLU A 36 7.59 8.59 14.45
C GLU A 36 6.37 8.44 15.36
N TYR A 37 5.18 8.80 14.86
CA TYR A 37 3.93 8.68 15.60
C TYR A 37 3.57 7.23 15.91
N VAL A 38 3.68 6.33 14.94
CA VAL A 38 3.49 4.89 15.14
C VAL A 38 4.45 4.36 16.19
N ASN A 39 5.73 4.71 16.10
CA ASN A 39 6.74 4.29 17.06
C ASN A 39 6.47 4.85 18.46
N ALA A 40 6.02 6.09 18.58
CA ALA A 40 5.64 6.67 19.87
C ALA A 40 4.49 5.90 20.53
N VAL A 41 3.49 5.46 19.75
CA VAL A 41 2.38 4.63 20.23
C VAL A 41 2.85 3.22 20.60
N LEU A 42 3.71 2.61 19.79
CA LEU A 42 4.19 1.23 19.99
C LEU A 42 5.25 1.11 21.09
N SER A 43 6.08 2.14 21.29
CA SER A 43 7.18 2.11 22.29
C SER A 43 6.72 2.42 23.72
N SER A 44 5.50 2.90 23.90
CA SER A 44 4.96 3.24 25.20
C SER A 44 4.49 1.98 25.96
N SER A 45 5.41 1.06 26.26
CA SER A 45 5.15 -0.20 26.98
C SER A 45 4.54 -0.02 28.41
N GLY A 46 4.50 1.19 28.91
CA GLY A 46 3.81 1.58 30.14
C GLY A 46 2.54 2.42 29.91
N SER A 47 2.09 2.55 28.66
CA SER A 47 0.90 3.34 28.34
C SER A 47 -0.38 2.68 28.83
N ASP A 48 -1.42 3.50 29.04
CA ASP A 48 -2.76 3.03 29.40
C ASP A 48 -3.31 1.98 28.41
N ILE A 49 -2.87 2.04 27.15
CA ILE A 49 -3.25 1.08 26.11
C ILE A 49 -2.70 -0.32 26.46
N TYR A 50 -1.42 -0.44 26.83
CA TYR A 50 -0.84 -1.71 27.23
C TYR A 50 -1.47 -2.26 28.51
N VAL A 51 -1.71 -1.38 29.48
CA VAL A 51 -2.43 -1.77 30.71
C VAL A 51 -3.81 -2.31 30.39
N PHE A 52 -4.56 -1.64 29.52
CA PHE A 52 -5.87 -2.09 29.05
C PHE A 52 -5.78 -3.44 28.31
N VAL A 53 -4.86 -3.59 27.39
CA VAL A 53 -4.64 -4.82 26.60
C VAL A 53 -4.32 -6.00 27.53
N MET A 54 -3.45 -5.80 28.51
CA MET A 54 -3.09 -6.80 29.50
C MET A 54 -4.28 -7.16 30.41
N ALA A 55 -5.09 -6.18 30.79
CA ALA A 55 -6.31 -6.41 31.58
C ALA A 55 -7.33 -7.25 30.81
N VAL A 56 -7.55 -6.94 29.52
CA VAL A 56 -8.42 -7.72 28.63
C VAL A 56 -7.89 -9.14 28.44
N ALA A 57 -6.58 -9.31 28.19
CA ALA A 57 -5.97 -10.63 28.05
C ALA A 57 -6.14 -11.47 29.33
N THR A 58 -5.87 -10.88 30.49
CA THR A 58 -6.04 -11.54 31.79
C THR A 58 -7.49 -11.91 32.05
N PHE A 59 -8.43 -11.01 31.76
CA PHE A 59 -9.86 -11.27 31.90
C PHE A 59 -10.31 -12.44 31.00
N LEU A 60 -9.93 -12.45 29.71
CA LEU A 60 -10.28 -13.56 28.81
C LEU A 60 -9.66 -14.88 29.26
N MET A 61 -8.42 -14.86 29.74
CA MET A 61 -7.78 -16.04 30.32
C MET A 61 -8.56 -16.55 31.53
N PHE A 62 -8.95 -15.66 32.44
CA PHE A 62 -9.73 -16.03 33.62
C PHE A 62 -11.07 -16.67 33.25
N VAL A 63 -11.82 -16.08 32.32
CA VAL A 63 -13.10 -16.61 31.86
C VAL A 63 -12.93 -18.01 31.25
N CYS A 64 -11.90 -18.22 30.39
CA CYS A 64 -11.62 -19.52 29.82
C CYS A 64 -11.20 -20.54 30.89
N ALA A 65 -10.36 -20.15 31.85
CA ALA A 65 -9.91 -21.01 32.93
C ALA A 65 -11.09 -21.46 33.81
N VAL A 66 -11.99 -20.55 34.18
CA VAL A 66 -13.21 -20.87 34.91
C VAL A 66 -14.06 -21.90 34.17
N GLY A 67 -14.21 -21.73 32.84
CA GLY A 67 -14.91 -22.70 32.00
C GLY A 67 -14.29 -24.11 32.04
N GLU A 68 -12.98 -24.23 32.03
CA GLU A 68 -12.29 -25.51 32.12
C GLU A 68 -12.36 -26.11 33.55
N ILE A 69 -12.28 -25.26 34.59
CA ILE A 69 -12.47 -25.68 35.98
C ILE A 69 -13.89 -26.26 36.22
N ILE A 70 -14.90 -25.61 35.67
CA ILE A 70 -16.30 -26.10 35.76
C ILE A 70 -16.41 -27.49 35.12
N LYS A 71 -15.86 -27.71 33.94
CA LYS A 71 -15.83 -29.01 33.27
C LYS A 71 -15.09 -30.06 34.11
N PHE A 72 -14.00 -29.68 34.77
CA PHE A 72 -13.27 -30.57 35.68
C PHE A 72 -14.12 -31.02 36.83
N ILE A 73 -14.86 -30.11 37.46
CA ILE A 73 -15.78 -30.42 38.59
C ILE A 73 -16.87 -31.41 38.17
N TYR A 74 -17.36 -31.33 36.93
CA TYR A 74 -18.34 -32.26 36.37
C TYR A 74 -17.74 -33.59 35.88
N GLY A 75 -16.47 -33.85 36.14
CA GLY A 75 -15.80 -35.10 35.74
C GLY A 75 -15.46 -35.18 34.23
N GLN A 76 -15.57 -34.07 33.51
CA GLN A 76 -15.24 -33.94 32.11
C GLN A 76 -13.87 -33.27 31.89
N ALA A 77 -12.86 -33.70 32.65
CA ALA A 77 -11.54 -33.11 32.61
C ALA A 77 -10.89 -33.33 31.25
N ASP A 78 -10.59 -32.24 30.55
CA ASP A 78 -9.79 -32.26 29.29
C ASP A 78 -8.44 -31.58 29.57
N TRP A 79 -7.44 -32.39 29.91
CA TRP A 79 -6.08 -31.92 30.12
C TRP A 79 -5.48 -31.24 28.90
N VAL A 80 -5.84 -31.71 27.69
CA VAL A 80 -5.38 -31.09 26.41
C VAL A 80 -5.93 -29.67 26.29
N ALA A 81 -7.17 -29.43 26.67
CA ALA A 81 -7.77 -28.11 26.64
C ALA A 81 -7.08 -27.15 27.63
N ILE A 82 -6.77 -27.61 28.85
CA ILE A 82 -6.09 -26.81 29.87
C ILE A 82 -4.68 -26.42 29.42
N PHE A 83 -3.87 -27.39 28.96
CA PHE A 83 -2.53 -27.10 28.46
C PHE A 83 -2.57 -26.22 27.22
N THR A 84 -3.55 -26.42 26.34
CA THR A 84 -3.74 -25.55 25.16
C THR A 84 -4.01 -24.11 25.55
N LEU A 85 -4.86 -23.90 26.55
CA LEU A 85 -5.17 -22.57 27.07
C LEU A 85 -3.92 -21.87 27.61
N ILE A 86 -3.09 -22.59 28.37
CA ILE A 86 -1.84 -22.07 28.93
C ILE A 86 -0.88 -21.70 27.79
N ILE A 87 -0.69 -22.56 26.81
CA ILE A 87 0.19 -22.28 25.65
C ILE A 87 -0.29 -21.07 24.87
N VAL A 88 -1.59 -20.97 24.57
CA VAL A 88 -2.16 -19.83 23.84
C VAL A 88 -1.99 -18.55 24.65
N TRP A 89 -2.14 -18.58 25.96
CA TRP A 89 -1.92 -17.43 26.80
C TRP A 89 -0.46 -16.96 26.75
N PHE A 90 0.51 -17.87 26.88
CA PHE A 90 1.93 -17.52 26.74
C PHE A 90 2.26 -16.94 25.36
N VAL A 91 1.71 -17.51 24.29
CA VAL A 91 1.88 -16.98 22.92
C VAL A 91 1.28 -15.57 22.82
N THR A 92 0.10 -15.35 23.40
CA THR A 92 -0.54 -14.04 23.41
C THR A 92 0.29 -13.01 24.16
N MET A 93 0.84 -13.36 25.33
CA MET A 93 1.72 -12.48 26.09
C MET A 93 3.01 -12.16 25.35
N ALA A 94 3.62 -13.16 24.71
CA ALA A 94 4.79 -12.96 23.87
C ALA A 94 4.49 -12.02 22.67
N LEU A 95 3.32 -12.16 22.04
CA LEU A 95 2.90 -11.27 20.96
C LEU A 95 2.65 -9.85 21.46
N ILE A 96 2.05 -9.65 22.64
CA ILE A 96 1.84 -8.32 23.22
C ILE A 96 3.18 -7.65 23.51
N THR A 97 4.12 -8.36 24.14
CA THR A 97 5.42 -7.79 24.52
C THR A 97 6.36 -7.53 23.34
N SER A 98 6.26 -8.34 22.30
CA SER A 98 7.08 -8.19 21.07
C SER A 98 6.31 -7.53 19.90
N TYR A 99 5.17 -6.92 20.18
CA TYR A 99 4.23 -6.45 19.15
C TYR A 99 4.88 -5.51 18.12
N GLY A 100 5.61 -4.49 18.57
CA GLY A 100 6.30 -3.56 17.69
C GLY A 100 7.27 -4.27 16.75
N MET A 101 8.12 -5.16 17.29
CA MET A 101 9.08 -5.92 16.50
C MET A 101 8.38 -6.80 15.45
N VAL A 102 7.29 -7.48 15.82
CA VAL A 102 6.55 -8.36 14.90
C VAL A 102 5.93 -7.56 13.76
N THR A 103 5.24 -6.46 14.06
CA THR A 103 4.59 -5.64 13.04
C THR A 103 5.57 -4.92 12.15
N ASP A 104 6.70 -4.44 12.68
CA ASP A 104 7.77 -3.83 11.89
C ASP A 104 8.45 -4.85 10.98
N THR A 105 8.67 -6.08 11.45
CA THR A 105 9.20 -7.17 10.63
C THR A 105 8.27 -7.50 9.46
N VAL A 106 6.96 -7.56 9.71
CA VAL A 106 5.96 -7.81 8.67
C VAL A 106 5.95 -6.67 7.66
N LYS A 107 5.92 -5.41 8.12
CA LYS A 107 6.01 -4.22 7.26
C LYS A 107 7.28 -4.23 6.41
N TYR A 108 8.43 -4.50 7.03
CA TYR A 108 9.71 -4.60 6.34
C TYR A 108 9.69 -5.68 5.25
N ALA A 109 9.17 -6.87 5.55
CA ALA A 109 9.09 -7.97 4.59
C ALA A 109 8.26 -7.61 3.35
N PHE A 110 7.10 -6.96 3.52
CA PHE A 110 6.26 -6.50 2.39
C PHE A 110 6.97 -5.41 1.57
N ASN A 111 7.61 -4.45 2.26
CA ASN A 111 8.32 -3.38 1.59
C ASN A 111 9.53 -3.91 0.81
N GLU A 112 10.35 -4.79 1.42
CA GLU A 112 11.53 -5.36 0.77
C GLU A 112 11.15 -6.22 -0.44
N LEU A 113 10.03 -6.96 -0.36
CA LEU A 113 9.52 -7.71 -1.50
C LEU A 113 9.11 -6.77 -2.65
N ALA A 114 8.40 -5.69 -2.34
CA ALA A 114 8.01 -4.69 -3.33
C ALA A 114 9.23 -3.98 -3.95
N ASP A 115 10.21 -3.62 -3.11
CA ASP A 115 11.48 -3.00 -3.52
C ASP A 115 12.33 -3.95 -4.39
N THR A 116 12.27 -5.26 -4.11
CA THR A 116 12.96 -6.28 -4.92
C THR A 116 12.34 -6.39 -6.31
N PHE A 117 11.02 -6.44 -6.42
CA PHE A 117 10.34 -6.43 -7.72
C PHE A 117 10.67 -5.16 -8.52
N GLN A 118 10.68 -4.01 -7.84
CA GLN A 118 11.07 -2.76 -8.48
C GLN A 118 12.52 -2.81 -8.97
N TYR A 119 13.45 -3.26 -8.13
CA TYR A 119 14.87 -3.37 -8.50
C TYR A 119 15.10 -4.29 -9.69
N LEU A 120 14.44 -5.46 -9.73
CA LEU A 120 14.54 -6.40 -10.86
C LEU A 120 13.99 -5.80 -12.15
N THR A 121 13.04 -4.87 -12.09
CA THR A 121 12.41 -4.26 -13.26
C THR A 121 13.18 -3.05 -13.77
N ILE A 122 13.67 -2.19 -12.87
CA ILE A 122 14.24 -0.87 -13.23
C ILE A 122 15.64 -0.62 -12.67
N GLY A 123 16.23 -1.58 -11.95
CA GLY A 123 17.56 -1.44 -11.37
C GLY A 123 17.66 -0.46 -10.19
N SER A 124 16.55 0.07 -9.68
CA SER A 124 16.50 1.03 -8.58
C SER A 124 15.47 0.62 -7.54
N LYS A 125 15.80 0.81 -6.25
CA LYS A 125 14.88 0.66 -5.11
C LYS A 125 14.27 2.01 -4.69
N ASP A 126 14.55 3.10 -5.42
CA ASP A 126 14.04 4.42 -5.10
C ASP A 126 12.51 4.49 -5.27
N ARG A 127 11.81 4.74 -4.18
CA ARG A 127 10.35 4.90 -4.18
C ARG A 127 9.90 6.12 -4.98
N MET A 128 10.75 7.15 -5.05
CA MET A 128 10.48 8.38 -5.81
C MET A 128 10.65 8.20 -7.31
N PHE A 129 11.11 7.04 -7.76
CA PHE A 129 11.33 6.74 -9.16
C PHE A 129 10.09 7.01 -10.02
N LEU A 130 8.92 6.62 -9.55
CA LEU A 130 7.65 6.83 -10.27
C LEU A 130 7.27 8.31 -10.36
N SER A 131 7.44 9.06 -9.28
CA SER A 131 7.24 10.51 -9.30
C SER A 131 8.21 11.19 -10.24
N ASN A 132 9.49 10.81 -10.19
CA ASN A 132 10.52 11.32 -11.10
C ASN A 132 10.23 10.97 -12.57
N PHE A 133 9.69 9.77 -12.83
CA PHE A 133 9.27 9.39 -14.18
C PHE A 133 8.14 10.28 -14.71
N ILE A 134 7.15 10.58 -13.89
CA ILE A 134 6.06 11.47 -14.26
C ILE A 134 6.60 12.87 -14.57
N ASP A 135 7.43 13.43 -13.67
CA ASP A 135 7.95 14.79 -13.83
C ASP A 135 8.88 14.93 -15.05
N ARG A 136 9.76 13.97 -15.25
CA ARG A 136 10.77 14.06 -16.33
C ARG A 136 10.26 13.57 -17.68
N VAL A 137 9.39 12.58 -17.68
CA VAL A 137 8.93 11.95 -18.93
C VAL A 137 7.55 12.43 -19.30
N ILE A 138 6.56 12.23 -18.42
CA ILE A 138 5.16 12.50 -18.77
C ILE A 138 4.90 14.01 -18.94
N ASN A 139 5.42 14.84 -18.03
CA ASN A 139 5.22 16.28 -18.12
C ASN A 139 6.00 16.93 -19.24
N GLN A 140 7.12 16.33 -19.66
CA GLN A 140 8.00 16.86 -20.72
C GLN A 140 7.77 16.18 -22.07
N ALA A 141 7.02 15.08 -22.14
CA ALA A 141 6.83 14.31 -23.36
C ALA A 141 6.05 15.05 -24.43
N VAL A 142 5.12 15.92 -24.03
CA VAL A 142 4.23 16.64 -24.94
C VAL A 142 4.42 18.15 -24.75
N GLN A 143 4.82 18.81 -25.82
CA GLN A 143 4.97 20.27 -25.87
C GLN A 143 3.73 20.92 -26.49
N ALA A 144 3.32 22.06 -25.95
CA ALA A 144 2.22 22.84 -26.50
C ALA A 144 2.51 23.24 -27.95
N PRO A 145 1.49 23.33 -28.82
CA PRO A 145 1.67 23.71 -30.21
C PRO A 145 2.15 25.17 -30.33
N ASP A 146 3.13 25.37 -31.22
CA ASP A 146 3.64 26.69 -31.55
C ASP A 146 2.80 27.34 -32.66
N VAL A 147 1.51 27.47 -32.41
CA VAL A 147 0.52 28.00 -33.37
C VAL A 147 -0.47 28.92 -32.65
N GLY A 148 -1.05 29.88 -33.43
CA GLY A 148 -2.08 30.75 -32.88
C GLY A 148 -3.30 30.00 -32.38
N PHE A 149 -3.88 30.45 -31.28
CA PHE A 149 -5.02 29.80 -30.64
C PHE A 149 -6.28 29.67 -31.55
N THR A 150 -6.42 30.60 -32.49
CA THR A 150 -7.55 30.65 -33.42
C THR A 150 -7.45 29.64 -34.57
N ASP A 151 -6.20 29.26 -34.94
CA ASP A 151 -5.96 28.46 -36.16
C ASP A 151 -6.07 26.95 -35.89
N THR A 152 -5.90 26.52 -34.60
CA THR A 152 -5.87 25.10 -34.24
C THR A 152 -6.43 24.81 -32.85
N ILE A 153 -7.68 25.17 -32.60
CA ILE A 153 -8.38 24.97 -31.31
C ILE A 153 -8.31 23.50 -30.84
N TYR A 154 -8.35 22.55 -31.77
CA TYR A 154 -8.29 21.12 -31.45
C TYR A 154 -6.92 20.67 -30.91
N MET A 155 -5.81 21.25 -31.38
CA MET A 155 -4.48 20.95 -30.87
C MET A 155 -4.35 21.42 -29.40
N TRP A 156 -4.85 22.62 -29.11
CA TRP A 156 -4.92 23.09 -27.73
C TRP A 156 -5.82 22.23 -26.84
N ALA A 157 -6.94 21.75 -27.37
CA ALA A 157 -7.83 20.86 -26.64
C ALA A 157 -7.14 19.55 -26.26
N ILE A 158 -6.39 18.94 -27.17
CA ILE A 158 -5.64 17.71 -26.93
C ILE A 158 -4.52 17.93 -25.88
N THR A 159 -3.80 19.04 -26.01
CA THR A 159 -2.76 19.39 -25.00
C THR A 159 -3.35 19.56 -23.61
N ILE A 160 -4.54 20.18 -23.49
CA ILE A 160 -5.24 20.32 -22.21
C ILE A 160 -5.67 18.94 -21.69
N ILE A 161 -6.21 18.05 -22.55
CA ILE A 161 -6.60 16.70 -22.16
C ILE A 161 -5.39 15.92 -21.64
N TRP A 162 -4.25 16.04 -22.33
CA TRP A 162 -2.99 15.42 -21.86
C TRP A 162 -2.57 15.93 -20.50
N ALA A 163 -2.56 17.25 -20.28
CA ALA A 163 -2.23 17.85 -19.00
C ALA A 163 -3.14 17.36 -17.87
N VAL A 164 -4.44 17.20 -18.15
CA VAL A 164 -5.40 16.65 -17.18
C VAL A 164 -5.08 15.18 -16.85
N ILE A 165 -4.78 14.35 -17.84
CA ILE A 165 -4.41 12.94 -17.62
C ILE A 165 -3.10 12.82 -16.85
N SER A 166 -2.09 13.61 -17.21
CA SER A 166 -0.83 13.68 -16.48
C SER A 166 -1.05 14.02 -15.00
N LEU A 167 -1.88 15.03 -14.71
CA LEU A 167 -2.27 15.39 -13.36
C LEU A 167 -2.97 14.23 -12.64
N PHE A 168 -3.92 13.56 -13.29
CA PHE A 168 -4.61 12.40 -12.70
C PHE A 168 -3.65 11.25 -12.41
N LEU A 169 -2.67 11.00 -13.26
CA LEU A 169 -1.63 10.00 -13.02
C LEU A 169 -0.80 10.35 -11.77
N GLN A 170 -0.34 11.61 -11.68
CA GLN A 170 0.41 12.08 -10.51
C GLN A 170 -0.38 11.90 -9.22
N VAL A 171 -1.63 12.37 -9.21
CA VAL A 171 -2.54 12.24 -8.06
C VAL A 171 -2.78 10.77 -7.72
N ALA A 172 -3.01 9.90 -8.71
CA ALA A 172 -3.25 8.48 -8.51
C ALA A 172 -2.03 7.79 -7.86
N PHE A 173 -0.82 8.05 -8.34
CA PHE A 173 0.42 7.53 -7.76
C PHE A 173 0.60 7.99 -6.32
N TYR A 174 0.54 9.29 -6.10
CA TYR A 174 0.76 9.88 -4.79
C TYR A 174 -0.30 9.42 -3.77
N LEU A 175 -1.58 9.53 -4.15
CA LEU A 175 -2.67 9.13 -3.28
C LEU A 175 -2.56 7.65 -2.89
N SER A 176 -2.23 6.80 -3.86
CA SER A 176 -2.13 5.37 -3.63
C SER A 176 -0.98 5.02 -2.68
N ASP A 177 0.19 5.64 -2.82
CA ASP A 177 1.35 5.39 -1.94
C ASP A 177 1.08 5.86 -0.51
N VAL A 178 0.60 7.10 -0.36
CA VAL A 178 0.23 7.66 0.96
C VAL A 178 -0.89 6.84 1.61
N TYR A 179 -1.89 6.42 0.83
CA TYR A 179 -3.01 5.65 1.35
C TYR A 179 -2.59 4.27 1.87
N VAL A 180 -1.67 3.60 1.19
CA VAL A 180 -1.09 2.31 1.65
C VAL A 180 -0.27 2.51 2.92
N THR A 181 0.57 3.54 2.97
CA THR A 181 1.36 3.86 4.17
C THR A 181 0.47 4.12 5.37
N LEU A 182 -0.59 4.93 5.20
CA LEU A 182 -1.58 5.18 6.25
C LEU A 182 -2.33 3.91 6.67
N GLY A 183 -2.67 3.04 5.71
CA GLY A 183 -3.34 1.77 6.00
C GLY A 183 -2.49 0.81 6.83
N ILE A 184 -1.21 0.68 6.51
CA ILE A 184 -0.25 -0.11 7.30
C ILE A 184 -0.06 0.51 8.70
N ALA A 185 0.13 1.83 8.78
CA ALA A 185 0.26 2.53 10.05
C ALA A 185 -0.97 2.33 10.94
N LEU A 186 -2.17 2.46 10.37
CA LEU A 186 -3.42 2.19 11.09
C LEU A 186 -3.47 0.74 11.60
N ALA A 187 -3.12 -0.24 10.75
CA ALA A 187 -3.08 -1.65 11.14
C ALA A 187 -2.11 -1.90 12.30
N GLN A 188 -0.93 -1.23 12.29
CA GLN A 188 0.04 -1.29 13.38
C GLN A 188 -0.48 -0.64 14.67
N MET A 189 -1.09 0.53 14.58
CA MET A 189 -1.56 1.27 15.77
C MET A 189 -2.70 0.56 16.52
N ILE A 190 -3.67 0.01 15.78
CA ILE A 190 -4.85 -0.62 16.38
C ILE A 190 -4.63 -2.09 16.75
N GLY A 191 -3.63 -2.74 16.16
CA GLY A 191 -3.49 -4.20 16.22
C GLY A 191 -3.22 -4.74 17.62
N VAL A 192 -2.51 -4.00 18.46
CA VAL A 192 -2.25 -4.41 19.84
C VAL A 192 -3.55 -4.69 20.62
N LEU A 193 -4.63 -3.97 20.29
CA LEU A 193 -5.95 -4.15 20.91
C LEU A 193 -6.61 -5.48 20.55
N PHE A 194 -6.21 -6.09 19.40
CA PHE A 194 -6.83 -7.30 18.88
C PHE A 194 -6.12 -8.59 19.31
N ILE A 195 -4.86 -8.50 19.81
CA ILE A 195 -4.07 -9.66 20.24
C ILE A 195 -4.73 -10.45 21.38
N PRO A 196 -5.31 -9.84 22.43
CA PRO A 196 -5.95 -10.57 23.52
C PRO A 196 -7.06 -11.53 23.06
N PHE A 197 -7.75 -11.18 21.97
CA PHE A 197 -8.85 -12.00 21.44
C PHE A 197 -8.41 -13.36 20.87
N LEU A 198 -7.09 -13.61 20.77
CA LEU A 198 -6.56 -14.93 20.44
C LEU A 198 -6.84 -15.97 21.54
N ILE A 199 -6.93 -15.56 22.80
CA ILE A 199 -7.07 -16.45 23.97
C ILE A 199 -8.38 -17.24 23.89
N ALA A 200 -9.50 -16.54 23.78
CA ALA A 200 -10.81 -17.15 23.85
C ALA A 200 -11.28 -17.68 22.49
N PRO A 201 -11.73 -18.94 22.38
CA PRO A 201 -12.11 -19.55 21.12
C PRO A 201 -13.17 -18.78 20.31
N TRP A 202 -14.12 -18.15 21.01
CA TRP A 202 -15.23 -17.40 20.41
C TRP A 202 -14.84 -15.99 19.93
N THR A 203 -13.70 -15.47 20.35
CA THR A 203 -13.21 -14.13 19.94
C THR A 203 -12.08 -14.17 18.91
N ARG A 204 -11.51 -15.33 18.62
CA ARG A 204 -10.38 -15.48 17.67
C ARG A 204 -10.65 -14.90 16.30
N GLY A 205 -11.90 -14.91 15.84
CA GLY A 205 -12.27 -14.28 14.58
C GLY A 205 -11.97 -12.78 14.52
N ILE A 206 -11.91 -12.09 15.66
CA ILE A 206 -11.54 -10.68 15.76
C ILE A 206 -10.04 -10.52 15.51
N PHE A 207 -9.20 -11.34 16.13
CA PHE A 207 -7.76 -11.38 15.88
C PHE A 207 -7.46 -11.75 14.42
N ASP A 208 -8.11 -12.78 13.88
CA ASP A 208 -7.96 -13.19 12.48
C ASP A 208 -8.34 -12.06 11.51
N GLY A 209 -9.38 -11.29 11.84
CA GLY A 209 -9.79 -10.12 11.07
C GLY A 209 -8.70 -9.05 10.99
N TRP A 210 -8.06 -8.77 12.12
CA TRP A 210 -6.92 -7.83 12.16
C TRP A 210 -5.72 -8.34 11.37
N VAL A 211 -5.34 -9.61 11.50
CA VAL A 211 -4.23 -10.20 10.75
C VAL A 211 -4.49 -10.07 9.24
N ARG A 212 -5.70 -10.40 8.78
CA ARG A 212 -6.10 -10.23 7.38
C ARG A 212 -6.04 -8.78 6.93
N PHE A 213 -6.45 -7.85 7.78
CA PHE A 213 -6.38 -6.42 7.51
C PHE A 213 -4.93 -5.96 7.31
N MET A 214 -4.01 -6.34 8.21
CA MET A 214 -2.59 -6.00 8.11
C MET A 214 -1.94 -6.60 6.87
N ILE A 215 -2.15 -7.89 6.60
CA ILE A 215 -1.65 -8.56 5.39
C ILE A 215 -2.26 -7.92 4.14
N GLY A 216 -3.55 -7.58 4.18
CA GLY A 216 -4.25 -6.91 3.08
C GLY A 216 -3.57 -5.60 2.66
N TRP A 217 -3.17 -4.77 3.62
CA TRP A 217 -2.44 -3.54 3.34
C TRP A 217 -1.02 -3.80 2.82
N GLY A 218 -0.32 -4.80 3.36
CA GLY A 218 1.00 -5.19 2.85
C GLY A 218 0.94 -5.68 1.40
N VAL A 219 -0.01 -6.55 1.08
CA VAL A 219 -0.26 -7.02 -0.29
C VAL A 219 -0.68 -5.86 -1.21
N CYS A 220 -1.51 -4.93 -0.69
CA CYS A 220 -1.91 -3.75 -1.44
C CYS A 220 -0.70 -2.92 -1.87
N GLY A 221 0.28 -2.72 -0.99
CA GLY A 221 1.52 -2.02 -1.31
C GLY A 221 2.31 -2.69 -2.43
N ILE A 222 2.44 -4.02 -2.41
CA ILE A 222 3.12 -4.78 -3.47
C ILE A 222 2.37 -4.65 -4.80
N VAL A 223 1.05 -4.92 -4.80
CA VAL A 223 0.21 -4.87 -6.01
C VAL A 223 0.23 -3.48 -6.63
N LEU A 224 0.10 -2.45 -5.79
CA LEU A 224 0.15 -1.07 -6.24
C LEU A 224 1.48 -0.76 -6.94
N ARG A 225 2.60 -1.11 -6.30
CA ARG A 225 3.93 -0.85 -6.88
C ARG A 225 4.13 -1.58 -8.19
N LEU A 226 3.72 -2.85 -8.29
CA LEU A 226 3.76 -3.60 -9.55
C LEU A 226 2.87 -2.98 -10.63
N THR A 227 1.67 -2.53 -10.27
CA THR A 227 0.76 -1.83 -11.19
C THR A 227 1.37 -0.53 -11.69
N CYS A 228 2.01 0.24 -10.80
CA CYS A 228 2.73 1.45 -11.17
C CYS A 228 3.89 1.18 -12.12
N LEU A 229 4.66 0.11 -11.90
CA LEU A 229 5.73 -0.31 -12.81
C LEU A 229 5.20 -0.71 -14.19
N LEU A 230 4.12 -1.49 -14.25
CA LEU A 230 3.46 -1.84 -15.51
C LEU A 230 2.93 -0.61 -16.26
N THR A 231 2.31 0.30 -15.54
CA THR A 231 1.84 1.58 -16.09
C THR A 231 3.00 2.37 -16.70
N MET A 232 4.11 2.47 -15.99
CA MET A 232 5.31 3.13 -16.46
C MET A 232 5.84 2.49 -17.74
N LEU A 233 5.88 1.14 -17.80
CA LEU A 233 6.31 0.39 -18.99
C LEU A 233 5.43 0.69 -20.21
N VAL A 234 4.11 0.68 -20.02
CA VAL A 234 3.13 0.98 -21.07
C VAL A 234 3.29 2.42 -21.56
N MET A 235 3.34 3.38 -20.63
CA MET A 235 3.52 4.79 -20.98
C MET A 235 4.82 5.04 -21.70
N LYS A 236 5.92 4.44 -21.23
CA LYS A 236 7.22 4.52 -21.88
C LYS A 236 7.20 3.95 -23.30
N ALA A 237 6.64 2.74 -23.48
CA ALA A 237 6.54 2.14 -24.80
C ALA A 237 5.74 3.02 -25.76
N THR A 238 4.66 3.62 -25.30
CA THR A 238 3.81 4.50 -26.10
C THR A 238 4.52 5.80 -26.48
N ILE A 239 5.23 6.41 -25.53
CA ILE A 239 5.99 7.65 -25.77
C ILE A 239 7.20 7.36 -26.69
N ASN A 240 7.90 6.23 -26.52
CA ASN A 240 8.99 5.82 -27.43
C ASN A 240 8.51 5.59 -28.87
N ALA A 241 7.26 5.16 -29.05
CA ALA A 241 6.68 5.00 -30.38
C ALA A 241 6.37 6.35 -31.05
N ALA A 242 6.24 7.41 -30.26
CA ALA A 242 5.83 8.74 -30.69
C ALA A 242 6.98 9.76 -30.80
N GLY A 243 8.09 9.53 -30.09
CA GLY A 243 9.19 10.49 -30.00
C GLY A 243 10.56 9.86 -29.77
N ASP A 244 11.60 10.67 -29.83
CA ASP A 244 12.97 10.23 -29.55
C ASP A 244 13.32 10.39 -28.08
N PHE A 245 13.68 9.29 -27.44
CA PHE A 245 14.26 9.28 -26.11
C PHE A 245 15.77 9.14 -26.15
N GLN A 246 16.49 9.79 -25.25
CA GLN A 246 17.88 9.44 -25.00
C GLN A 246 17.97 7.98 -24.51
N ASN A 247 18.66 7.12 -25.24
CA ASN A 247 18.85 5.69 -24.96
C ASN A 247 17.55 4.84 -24.97
N PRO A 248 16.84 4.72 -26.06
CA PRO A 248 15.57 4.00 -26.14
C PRO A 248 15.67 2.51 -25.81
N GLY A 249 16.84 1.87 -26.00
CA GLY A 249 17.02 0.42 -25.80
C GLY A 249 17.34 -0.04 -24.37
N THR A 250 17.93 0.83 -23.52
CA THR A 250 18.41 0.47 -22.17
C THR A 250 17.63 1.13 -21.04
N ALA A 251 16.65 1.89 -21.39
CA ALA A 251 16.02 2.86 -20.53
C ALA A 251 15.11 2.28 -19.43
N LEU A 252 14.84 0.98 -19.40
CA LEU A 252 14.16 0.34 -18.25
C LEU A 252 15.08 0.17 -17.04
N ILE A 253 16.38 0.07 -17.29
CA ILE A 253 17.40 -0.19 -16.28
C ILE A 253 18.05 1.11 -15.78
N ASN A 254 18.01 2.20 -16.56
CA ASN A 254 18.61 3.47 -16.20
C ASN A 254 17.55 4.47 -15.69
N SER A 255 17.76 4.98 -14.48
CA SER A 255 16.92 6.00 -13.83
C SER A 255 16.97 7.39 -14.49
N ASN A 256 17.83 7.60 -15.48
CA ASN A 256 17.97 8.86 -16.22
C ASN A 256 17.15 8.80 -17.51
N TYR A 257 15.85 9.12 -17.39
CA TYR A 257 15.00 9.38 -18.55
C TYR A 257 15.00 10.88 -18.82
N ASP A 258 15.57 11.28 -19.93
CA ASP A 258 15.40 12.62 -20.47
C ASP A 258 14.73 12.50 -21.85
N VAL A 259 13.68 13.26 -22.06
CA VAL A 259 13.04 13.39 -23.36
C VAL A 259 13.91 14.31 -24.20
N SER A 260 14.65 13.77 -25.18
CA SER A 260 15.56 14.55 -26.01
C SER A 260 14.84 15.44 -27.02
N ALA A 261 13.66 15.01 -27.48
CA ALA A 261 12.80 15.78 -28.36
C ALA A 261 11.35 15.59 -27.90
N PRO A 262 10.71 16.58 -27.22
CA PRO A 262 9.32 16.51 -26.86
C PRO A 262 8.44 16.45 -28.11
N LEU A 263 7.34 15.71 -28.04
CA LEU A 263 6.38 15.61 -29.12
C LEU A 263 5.59 16.92 -29.21
N VAL A 264 5.85 17.69 -30.26
CA VAL A 264 5.08 18.90 -30.56
C VAL A 264 3.72 18.48 -31.12
N VAL A 265 2.64 19.07 -30.62
CA VAL A 265 1.27 18.80 -31.09
C VAL A 265 1.11 19.35 -32.49
N THR A 266 1.08 18.47 -33.51
CA THR A 266 0.87 18.78 -34.91
C THR A 266 -0.22 17.90 -35.51
N ASP A 267 -0.76 18.25 -36.68
CA ASP A 267 -1.75 17.43 -37.41
C ASP A 267 -1.22 16.01 -37.70
N GLU A 268 0.05 15.88 -38.02
CA GLU A 268 0.70 14.62 -38.36
C GLU A 268 0.82 13.68 -37.15
N ASN A 269 0.97 14.24 -35.94
CA ASN A 269 1.17 13.48 -34.69
C ASN A 269 -0.13 13.24 -33.91
N LEU A 270 -1.26 13.72 -34.41
CA LEU A 270 -2.54 13.69 -33.70
C LEU A 270 -2.96 12.28 -33.29
N GLY A 271 -2.81 11.30 -34.19
CA GLY A 271 -3.14 9.90 -33.92
C GLY A 271 -2.32 9.29 -32.80
N LEU A 272 -1.02 9.60 -32.74
CA LEU A 272 -0.10 9.15 -31.68
C LEU A 272 -0.46 9.78 -30.34
N LEU A 273 -0.77 11.07 -30.32
CA LEU A 273 -1.19 11.79 -29.12
C LEU A 273 -2.49 11.23 -28.52
N ILE A 274 -3.48 10.90 -29.37
CA ILE A 274 -4.70 10.26 -28.94
C ILE A 274 -4.38 8.88 -28.33
N ALA A 275 -3.47 8.11 -28.92
CA ALA A 275 -3.08 6.82 -28.36
C ALA A 275 -2.43 6.98 -26.97
N ILE A 276 -1.52 7.94 -26.79
CA ILE A 276 -0.87 8.24 -25.50
C ILE A 276 -1.94 8.62 -24.44
N ILE A 277 -2.92 9.43 -24.83
CA ILE A 277 -4.03 9.84 -23.96
C ILE A 277 -4.86 8.62 -23.51
N VAL A 278 -5.21 7.74 -24.44
CA VAL A 278 -5.99 6.52 -24.13
C VAL A 278 -5.20 5.61 -23.19
N PHE A 279 -3.92 5.38 -23.44
CA PHE A 279 -3.07 4.57 -22.55
C PHE A 279 -2.86 5.23 -21.20
N GLY A 280 -2.74 6.55 -21.13
CA GLY A 280 -2.70 7.31 -19.88
C GLY A 280 -3.98 7.11 -19.05
N PHE A 281 -5.13 7.15 -19.69
CA PHE A 281 -6.43 6.88 -19.03
C PHE A 281 -6.52 5.43 -18.52
N ILE A 282 -6.15 4.44 -19.35
CA ILE A 282 -6.10 3.02 -18.95
C ILE A 282 -5.17 2.86 -17.75
N SER A 283 -4.04 3.54 -17.74
CA SER A 283 -3.07 3.53 -16.64
C SER A 283 -3.66 4.04 -15.33
N CYS A 284 -4.42 5.13 -15.35
CA CYS A 284 -5.15 5.62 -14.19
C CYS A 284 -6.14 4.56 -13.66
N VAL A 285 -6.93 3.96 -14.54
CA VAL A 285 -7.90 2.92 -14.17
C VAL A 285 -7.19 1.71 -13.55
N MET A 286 -6.05 1.28 -14.08
CA MET A 286 -5.26 0.18 -13.54
C MET A 286 -4.75 0.47 -12.12
N ILE A 287 -4.24 1.68 -11.86
CA ILE A 287 -3.74 2.07 -10.53
C ILE A 287 -4.88 2.02 -9.51
N PHE A 288 -6.05 2.59 -9.82
CA PHE A 288 -7.19 2.52 -8.91
C PHE A 288 -7.73 1.08 -8.73
N SER A 289 -7.64 0.25 -9.77
CA SER A 289 -8.04 -1.16 -9.69
C SER A 289 -7.11 -2.00 -8.80
N SER A 290 -5.90 -1.53 -8.50
CA SER A 290 -4.94 -2.25 -7.64
C SER A 290 -5.50 -2.54 -6.25
N PHE A 291 -6.34 -1.66 -5.70
CA PHE A 291 -7.02 -1.88 -4.42
C PHE A 291 -7.98 -3.08 -4.48
N THR A 292 -8.70 -3.25 -5.59
CA THR A 292 -9.59 -4.40 -5.79
C THR A 292 -8.78 -5.69 -5.92
N PHE A 293 -7.68 -5.67 -6.67
CA PHE A 293 -6.78 -6.83 -6.81
C PHE A 293 -6.16 -7.21 -5.47
N ALA A 294 -5.69 -6.25 -4.69
CA ALA A 294 -5.16 -6.49 -3.34
C ALA A 294 -6.21 -7.13 -2.42
N LYS A 295 -7.46 -6.65 -2.47
CA LYS A 295 -8.56 -7.24 -1.69
C LYS A 295 -8.84 -8.70 -2.11
N MET A 296 -8.82 -9.01 -3.39
CA MET A 296 -9.00 -10.37 -3.90
C MET A 296 -7.89 -11.31 -3.39
N LEU A 297 -6.63 -10.85 -3.44
CA LEU A 297 -5.48 -11.63 -2.97
C LEU A 297 -5.51 -11.83 -1.45
N SER A 298 -5.82 -10.79 -0.68
CA SER A 298 -5.87 -10.88 0.78
C SER A 298 -7.05 -11.69 1.31
N SER A 299 -8.11 -11.87 0.54
CA SER A 299 -9.27 -12.69 0.92
C SER A 299 -8.94 -14.17 1.11
N GLY A 300 -7.85 -14.65 0.48
CA GLY A 300 -7.34 -16.02 0.63
C GLY A 300 -6.55 -16.29 1.90
N VAL A 301 -6.28 -15.27 2.75
CA VAL A 301 -5.56 -15.46 4.03
C VAL A 301 -6.39 -16.31 4.97
N GLY A 302 -5.84 -17.46 5.40
CA GLY A 302 -6.51 -18.40 6.28
C GLY A 302 -6.72 -17.90 7.73
N ASP A 303 -7.40 -18.70 8.54
CA ASP A 303 -7.69 -18.41 9.94
C ASP A 303 -6.43 -18.63 10.80
N THR A 304 -5.67 -17.57 11.03
CA THR A 304 -4.39 -17.60 11.77
C THR A 304 -4.57 -18.04 13.22
N GLY A 305 -5.62 -17.57 13.91
CA GLY A 305 -5.92 -17.96 15.28
C GLY A 305 -6.30 -19.45 15.41
N LYS A 306 -6.99 -20.03 14.41
CA LYS A 306 -7.23 -21.47 14.36
C LYS A 306 -5.92 -22.24 14.17
N ALA A 307 -5.01 -21.76 13.34
CA ALA A 307 -3.70 -22.38 13.12
C ALA A 307 -2.87 -22.40 14.42
N VAL A 308 -2.80 -21.28 15.14
CA VAL A 308 -2.12 -21.17 16.44
C VAL A 308 -2.73 -22.16 17.44
N ASN A 309 -4.06 -22.22 17.54
CA ASN A 309 -4.75 -23.13 18.46
C ASN A 309 -4.51 -24.62 18.10
N ASN A 310 -4.52 -24.98 16.83
CA ASN A 310 -4.26 -26.35 16.39
C ASN A 310 -2.81 -26.77 16.70
N THR A 311 -1.86 -25.85 16.52
CA THR A 311 -0.46 -26.10 16.88
C THR A 311 -0.31 -26.24 18.39
N ALA A 312 -0.95 -25.35 19.18
CA ALA A 312 -0.97 -25.47 20.65
C ALA A 312 -1.58 -26.80 21.13
N LYS A 313 -2.68 -27.25 20.52
CA LYS A 313 -3.27 -28.57 20.82
C LYS A 313 -2.31 -29.74 20.54
N LYS A 314 -1.58 -29.69 19.41
CA LYS A 314 -0.59 -30.72 19.07
C LYS A 314 0.55 -30.75 20.11
N LEU A 315 1.08 -29.58 20.48
CA LEU A 315 2.14 -29.45 21.49
C LEU A 315 1.66 -29.92 22.87
N ALA A 316 0.43 -29.53 23.28
CA ALA A 316 -0.17 -29.99 24.52
C ALA A 316 -0.32 -31.52 24.56
N ALA A 317 -0.82 -32.13 23.47
CA ALA A 317 -0.97 -33.57 23.37
C ALA A 317 0.38 -34.30 23.43
N GLN A 318 1.43 -33.74 22.82
CA GLN A 318 2.81 -34.29 22.90
C GLN A 318 3.38 -34.18 24.31
N ALA A 319 3.20 -33.03 24.98
CA ALA A 319 3.65 -32.82 26.35
C ALA A 319 2.98 -33.82 27.32
N ILE A 320 1.69 -34.05 27.19
CA ILE A 320 0.96 -35.03 28.01
C ILE A 320 1.47 -36.45 27.77
N LYS A 321 1.70 -36.85 26.50
CA LYS A 321 2.27 -38.18 26.16
C LYS A 321 3.69 -38.38 26.73
N ALA A 322 4.44 -37.32 26.92
CA ALA A 322 5.78 -37.37 27.52
C ALA A 322 5.78 -37.43 29.07
N LEU A 323 4.64 -37.09 29.70
CA LEU A 323 4.45 -37.09 31.15
C LEU A 323 3.79 -38.38 31.67
N ILE A 324 3.15 -39.15 30.80
CA ILE A 324 2.53 -40.45 31.05
C ILE A 324 3.48 -41.55 30.55
#